data_50ac5b9b6659a657681a55a69b0bb811
#
_entry.id   50ac5b9b6659a657681a55a69b0bb811
#
_cell.length_a   1.000
_cell.length_b   1.000
_cell.length_c   1.000
_cell.angle_alpha   90.00
_cell.angle_beta   90.00
_cell.angle_gamma   90.00
#
_symmetry.space_group_name_H-M   'P 1'
#
loop_
_entity.id
_entity.type
_entity.pdbx_description
1 polymer ?
#
loop_
_entity_poly.entity_id
_entity_poly.type
_entity_poly.pdbx_seq_one_letter_code
_entity_poly.pdbx_strand_id
1 'polypeptide(L)'
;MSKYKISVYAICKNESKNIIKWYNSMKEADEIIVLDTGSTDDSINILKKLPKIKLYEEKIIPWRFDTARNKSLSYVSQDTDICVCTDIDEVFEKGWRKDLEESWNSSITRAKYLYNWNFDKYGKPATTFYLDKIHNRNDYTWTHPVHEVLKCLKKENIILLPNVVLNHHQDQNKSRHTYLPLLELSVKEHPNDDRNVHYLGREYMYYEKWDDCIKTLHNHLKLPTATWKDERSASMRYMAFSYYKKGYIEEAIMWYQNAIKEAPYLREPYYDLGNIYYLEKDYINSEYYLKKALKVKEKSLSYINEEKAWNETIYDLLSISCFYNKKYKEAIKYIKKAIKINKANQRLLDNYTYMQKYNI
;
A
#
# COMPACT_ATOMS: atom_id res chain seq x y z
N MET A 1 -24.21 -1.19 28.17
CA MET A 1 -23.07 -2.11 28.35
C MET A 1 -22.56 -2.48 26.97
N SER A 2 -21.24 -2.55 26.78
CA SER A 2 -20.69 -3.02 25.52
C SER A 2 -21.08 -4.48 25.28
N LYS A 3 -21.38 -4.82 24.02
CA LYS A 3 -21.83 -6.16 23.63
C LYS A 3 -20.67 -7.17 23.62
N TYR A 4 -19.45 -6.69 23.31
CA TYR A 4 -18.24 -7.49 23.20
C TYR A 4 -17.08 -6.84 23.95
N LYS A 5 -16.18 -7.65 24.50
CA LYS A 5 -14.89 -7.19 24.99
C LYS A 5 -13.92 -7.07 23.82
N ILE A 6 -13.48 -5.84 23.54
CA ILE A 6 -12.58 -5.52 22.44
C ILE A 6 -11.22 -5.13 22.98
N SER A 7 -10.17 -5.82 22.54
CA SER A 7 -8.79 -5.51 22.88
C SER A 7 -8.00 -5.08 21.65
N VAL A 8 -7.34 -3.92 21.73
CA VAL A 8 -6.35 -3.46 20.76
C VAL A 8 -4.99 -4.00 21.16
N TYR A 9 -4.18 -4.46 20.20
CA TYR A 9 -2.79 -4.82 20.45
C TYR A 9 -1.87 -4.28 19.35
N ALA A 10 -0.70 -3.81 19.75
CA ALA A 10 0.27 -3.18 18.89
C ALA A 10 1.71 -3.52 19.30
N ILE A 11 2.62 -3.41 18.35
CA ILE A 11 4.07 -3.36 18.61
C ILE A 11 4.54 -1.91 18.49
N CYS A 12 5.52 -1.54 19.30
CA CYS A 12 6.06 -0.17 19.34
C CYS A 12 7.59 -0.19 19.28
N LYS A 13 8.15 0.76 18.50
CA LYS A 13 9.58 1.09 18.56
C LYS A 13 9.79 2.51 18.02
N ASN A 14 10.18 3.45 18.93
CA ASN A 14 10.48 4.85 18.60
C ASN A 14 9.30 5.57 17.91
N GLU A 15 8.14 5.59 18.58
CA GLU A 15 6.88 6.15 18.06
C GLU A 15 6.37 7.34 18.88
N SER A 16 7.22 7.99 19.67
CA SER A 16 6.82 9.06 20.61
C SER A 16 5.92 10.13 20.00
N LYS A 17 6.09 10.46 18.73
CA LYS A 17 5.30 11.46 18.00
C LYS A 17 3.87 11.01 17.69
N ASN A 18 3.65 9.70 17.53
CA ASN A 18 2.38 9.12 17.05
C ASN A 18 1.49 8.61 18.19
N ILE A 19 2.07 8.22 19.32
CA ILE A 19 1.38 7.55 20.44
C ILE A 19 0.10 8.26 20.86
N ILE A 20 0.11 9.57 21.08
CA ILE A 20 -1.05 10.31 21.59
C ILE A 20 -2.21 10.30 20.59
N LYS A 21 -1.91 10.49 19.31
CA LYS A 21 -2.91 10.46 18.24
C LYS A 21 -3.50 9.07 18.09
N TRP A 22 -2.66 8.04 18.04
CA TRP A 22 -3.03 6.64 18.01
C TRP A 22 -3.91 6.27 19.21
N TYR A 23 -3.44 6.53 20.45
CA TYR A 23 -4.17 6.22 21.67
C TYR A 23 -5.57 6.86 21.69
N ASN A 24 -5.70 8.11 21.27
CA ASN A 24 -6.98 8.81 21.24
C ASN A 24 -8.01 8.13 20.33
N SER A 25 -7.59 7.43 19.28
CA SER A 25 -8.48 6.65 18.42
C SER A 25 -8.74 5.24 18.96
N MET A 26 -7.79 4.66 19.73
CA MET A 26 -7.89 3.31 20.27
C MET A 26 -8.61 3.23 21.64
N LYS A 27 -8.76 4.35 22.34
CA LYS A 27 -9.36 4.40 23.71
C LYS A 27 -10.82 3.95 23.78
N GLU A 28 -11.50 3.77 22.64
CA GLU A 28 -12.83 3.14 22.56
C GLU A 28 -12.76 1.63 22.93
N ALA A 29 -11.60 0.98 22.80
CA ALA A 29 -11.40 -0.41 23.24
C ALA A 29 -11.45 -0.56 24.77
N ASP A 30 -11.75 -1.78 25.24
CA ASP A 30 -11.77 -2.11 26.66
C ASP A 30 -10.35 -2.29 27.23
N GLU A 31 -9.43 -2.82 26.42
CA GLU A 31 -8.05 -3.10 26.76
C GLU A 31 -7.13 -2.68 25.61
N ILE A 32 -5.96 -2.15 25.95
CA ILE A 32 -4.93 -1.78 24.97
C ILE A 32 -3.59 -2.39 25.39
N ILE A 33 -3.08 -3.30 24.57
CA ILE A 33 -1.78 -3.96 24.76
C ILE A 33 -0.75 -3.30 23.87
N VAL A 34 0.38 -2.89 24.43
CA VAL A 34 1.52 -2.42 23.64
C VAL A 34 2.76 -3.21 24.04
N LEU A 35 3.39 -3.84 23.05
CA LEU A 35 4.70 -4.46 23.20
C LEU A 35 5.76 -3.50 22.66
N ASP A 36 6.51 -2.86 23.54
CA ASP A 36 7.70 -2.11 23.16
C ASP A 36 8.87 -3.06 22.88
N THR A 37 9.46 -2.92 21.69
CA THR A 37 10.52 -3.82 21.20
C THR A 37 11.92 -3.22 21.31
N GLY A 38 12.08 -2.21 22.17
CA GLY A 38 13.34 -1.56 22.47
C GLY A 38 13.41 -0.13 21.93
N SER A 39 12.43 0.70 22.30
CA SER A 39 12.46 2.15 22.05
C SER A 39 13.60 2.83 22.82
N THR A 40 14.17 3.84 22.19
CA THR A 40 15.25 4.68 22.75
C THR A 40 14.84 6.15 22.86
N ASP A 41 13.64 6.49 22.37
CA ASP A 41 13.01 7.80 22.51
C ASP A 41 12.05 7.83 23.72
N ASP A 42 11.20 8.85 23.80
CA ASP A 42 10.26 9.02 24.92
C ASP A 42 9.01 8.10 24.86
N SER A 43 8.94 7.16 23.93
CA SER A 43 7.78 6.27 23.70
C SER A 43 7.32 5.58 24.99
N ILE A 44 8.23 4.94 25.70
CA ILE A 44 7.93 4.20 26.95
C ILE A 44 7.34 5.11 28.02
N ASN A 45 7.94 6.30 28.23
CA ASN A 45 7.47 7.24 29.26
C ASN A 45 6.08 7.80 28.93
N ILE A 46 5.77 8.01 27.65
CA ILE A 46 4.45 8.46 27.21
C ILE A 46 3.43 7.34 27.44
N LEU A 47 3.71 6.10 26.99
CA LEU A 47 2.82 4.96 27.14
C LEU A 47 2.46 4.66 28.60
N LYS A 48 3.44 4.73 29.52
CA LYS A 48 3.22 4.49 30.96
C LYS A 48 2.24 5.45 31.62
N LYS A 49 2.02 6.63 31.03
CA LYS A 49 1.10 7.66 31.57
C LYS A 49 -0.33 7.55 31.04
N LEU A 50 -0.58 6.68 30.04
CA LEU A 50 -1.88 6.60 29.37
C LEU A 50 -2.77 5.51 30.03
N PRO A 51 -4.01 5.85 30.40
CA PRO A 51 -4.97 4.88 30.96
C PRO A 51 -5.23 3.72 30.00
N LYS A 52 -5.68 2.57 30.53
CA LYS A 52 -6.01 1.33 29.81
C LYS A 52 -4.83 0.67 29.07
N ILE A 53 -3.65 1.30 28.95
CA ILE A 53 -2.49 0.68 28.33
C ILE A 53 -1.85 -0.31 29.30
N LYS A 54 -1.69 -1.52 28.82
CA LYS A 54 -0.81 -2.54 29.41
C LYS A 54 0.45 -2.59 28.55
N LEU A 55 1.52 -2.00 29.07
CA LEU A 55 2.82 -1.93 28.40
C LEU A 55 3.68 -3.12 28.79
N TYR A 56 4.21 -3.78 27.78
CA TYR A 56 5.22 -4.85 27.91
C TYR A 56 6.49 -4.41 27.18
N GLU A 57 7.66 -4.72 27.74
CA GLU A 57 8.96 -4.33 27.18
C GLU A 57 9.77 -5.60 26.94
N GLU A 58 9.98 -5.95 25.65
CA GLU A 58 10.73 -7.16 25.29
C GLU A 58 11.44 -7.01 23.93
N LYS A 59 12.74 -7.30 23.89
CA LYS A 59 13.50 -7.31 22.64
C LYS A 59 13.28 -8.60 21.87
N ILE A 60 12.98 -8.48 20.59
CA ILE A 60 12.83 -9.62 19.66
C ILE A 60 14.15 -9.81 18.91
N ILE A 61 14.82 -10.94 19.15
CA ILE A 61 16.13 -11.26 18.57
C ILE A 61 16.13 -12.71 18.05
N PRO A 62 16.39 -12.96 16.75
CA PRO A 62 16.48 -11.97 15.66
C PRO A 62 15.17 -11.25 15.42
N TRP A 63 15.24 -10.03 14.86
CA TRP A 63 14.03 -9.26 14.58
C TRP A 63 13.15 -9.93 13.53
N ARG A 64 11.86 -10.08 13.85
CA ARG A 64 10.80 -10.57 12.98
C ARG A 64 9.48 -9.91 13.40
N PHE A 65 8.72 -9.42 12.44
CA PHE A 65 7.42 -8.79 12.72
C PHE A 65 6.40 -9.82 13.22
N ASP A 66 6.30 -10.99 12.59
CA ASP A 66 5.39 -12.06 13.01
C ASP A 66 5.63 -12.49 14.47
N THR A 67 6.87 -12.65 14.87
CA THR A 67 7.25 -12.99 16.25
C THR A 67 6.83 -11.91 17.22
N ALA A 68 7.10 -10.64 16.89
CA ALA A 68 6.70 -9.50 17.72
C ALA A 68 5.18 -9.39 17.86
N ARG A 69 4.43 -9.55 16.76
CA ARG A 69 2.95 -9.50 16.81
C ARG A 69 2.34 -10.69 17.54
N ASN A 70 2.86 -11.90 17.35
CA ASN A 70 2.42 -13.07 18.11
C ASN A 70 2.67 -12.89 19.61
N LYS A 71 3.82 -12.30 19.97
CA LYS A 71 4.11 -12.00 21.36
C LYS A 71 3.14 -10.94 21.92
N SER A 72 2.90 -9.85 21.19
CA SER A 72 1.91 -8.84 21.59
C SER A 72 0.50 -9.45 21.74
N LEU A 73 0.08 -10.29 20.79
CA LEU A 73 -1.21 -11.01 20.85
C LEU A 73 -1.28 -11.94 22.09
N SER A 74 -0.17 -12.55 22.49
CA SER A 74 -0.16 -13.46 23.66
C SER A 74 -0.50 -12.76 24.99
N TYR A 75 -0.30 -11.46 25.07
CA TYR A 75 -0.63 -10.64 26.25
C TYR A 75 -2.08 -10.16 26.29
N VAL A 76 -2.82 -10.31 25.21
CA VAL A 76 -4.27 -10.00 25.17
C VAL A 76 -5.01 -10.94 26.10
N SER A 77 -5.93 -10.40 26.91
CA SER A 77 -6.73 -11.16 27.88
C SER A 77 -7.49 -12.32 27.23
N GLN A 78 -7.58 -13.46 27.94
CA GLN A 78 -8.21 -14.67 27.39
C GLN A 78 -9.73 -14.53 27.19
N ASP A 79 -10.36 -13.64 27.93
CA ASP A 79 -11.79 -13.33 27.86
C ASP A 79 -12.13 -12.24 26.81
N THR A 80 -11.18 -11.89 25.94
CA THR A 80 -11.38 -10.97 24.81
C THR A 80 -12.18 -11.66 23.71
N ASP A 81 -13.25 -11.03 23.23
CA ASP A 81 -14.04 -11.51 22.10
C ASP A 81 -13.41 -11.12 20.76
N ILE A 82 -12.96 -9.86 20.63
CA ILE A 82 -12.46 -9.28 19.39
C ILE A 82 -11.09 -8.65 19.62
N CYS A 83 -10.12 -9.08 18.86
CA CYS A 83 -8.76 -8.52 18.79
C CYS A 83 -8.64 -7.57 17.59
N VAL A 84 -8.03 -6.42 17.81
CA VAL A 84 -7.76 -5.41 16.80
C VAL A 84 -6.26 -5.14 16.77
N CYS A 85 -5.57 -5.56 15.72
CA CYS A 85 -4.15 -5.26 15.55
C CYS A 85 -3.97 -3.96 14.77
N THR A 86 -3.12 -3.07 15.31
CA THR A 86 -2.76 -1.81 14.64
C THR A 86 -1.27 -1.52 14.80
N ASP A 87 -0.76 -0.63 13.95
CA ASP A 87 0.53 0.01 14.14
C ASP A 87 0.35 1.38 14.84
N ILE A 88 1.38 1.88 15.52
CA ILE A 88 1.27 3.13 16.32
C ILE A 88 1.10 4.40 15.44
N ASP A 89 1.36 4.30 14.16
CA ASP A 89 1.13 5.34 13.17
C ASP A 89 -0.22 5.20 12.41
N GLU A 90 -1.10 4.29 12.88
CA GLU A 90 -2.44 4.05 12.33
C GLU A 90 -3.52 4.63 13.25
N VAL A 91 -4.52 5.30 12.68
CA VAL A 91 -5.57 6.00 13.43
C VAL A 91 -6.94 5.66 12.87
N PHE A 92 -7.81 5.05 13.68
CA PHE A 92 -9.21 4.83 13.30
C PHE A 92 -9.98 6.14 13.26
N GLU A 93 -10.94 6.21 12.35
CA GLU A 93 -11.98 7.23 12.41
C GLU A 93 -12.93 6.97 13.60
N LYS A 94 -13.54 8.04 14.11
CA LYS A 94 -14.40 7.99 15.30
C LYS A 94 -15.62 7.09 15.03
N GLY A 95 -15.97 6.27 16.02
CA GLY A 95 -17.16 5.39 15.98
C GLY A 95 -16.86 4.00 15.43
N TRP A 96 -15.62 3.66 15.12
CA TRP A 96 -15.22 2.35 14.60
C TRP A 96 -15.67 1.19 15.49
N ARG A 97 -15.66 1.37 16.82
CA ARG A 97 -16.12 0.36 17.77
C ARG A 97 -17.60 0.06 17.58
N LYS A 98 -18.43 1.10 17.48
CA LYS A 98 -19.88 0.94 17.31
C LYS A 98 -20.19 0.15 16.04
N ASP A 99 -19.60 0.55 14.91
CA ASP A 99 -19.82 -0.12 13.61
C ASP A 99 -19.36 -1.59 13.65
N LEU A 100 -18.26 -1.87 14.36
CA LEU A 100 -17.76 -3.22 14.57
C LEU A 100 -18.74 -4.04 15.43
N GLU A 101 -19.19 -3.53 16.57
CA GLU A 101 -20.10 -4.23 17.49
C GLU A 101 -21.49 -4.50 16.86
N GLU A 102 -22.02 -3.59 16.06
CA GLU A 102 -23.30 -3.74 15.36
C GLU A 102 -23.23 -4.85 14.29
N SER A 103 -22.07 -5.01 13.66
CA SER A 103 -21.86 -5.96 12.57
C SER A 103 -21.35 -7.33 13.03
N TRP A 104 -20.75 -7.43 14.23
CA TRP A 104 -20.15 -8.66 14.73
C TRP A 104 -21.17 -9.60 15.38
N ASN A 105 -20.99 -10.91 15.19
CA ASN A 105 -21.71 -11.96 15.92
C ASN A 105 -20.78 -13.17 16.17
N SER A 106 -21.25 -14.15 16.94
CA SER A 106 -20.46 -15.31 17.39
C SER A 106 -19.95 -16.22 16.26
N SER A 107 -20.51 -16.12 15.05
CA SER A 107 -20.05 -16.91 13.90
C SER A 107 -18.90 -16.26 13.15
N ILE A 108 -18.68 -14.96 13.37
CA ILE A 108 -17.64 -14.18 12.65
C ILE A 108 -16.29 -14.42 13.30
N THR A 109 -15.30 -14.65 12.45
CA THR A 109 -13.93 -14.89 12.89
C THR A 109 -12.97 -13.75 12.53
N ARG A 110 -13.24 -13.01 11.43
CA ARG A 110 -12.41 -11.90 10.95
C ARG A 110 -13.26 -10.80 10.30
N ALA A 111 -12.77 -9.58 10.32
CA ALA A 111 -13.38 -8.47 9.60
C ALA A 111 -12.38 -7.76 8.67
N LYS A 112 -12.88 -7.37 7.50
CA LYS A 112 -12.19 -6.50 6.55
C LYS A 112 -12.75 -5.09 6.66
N TYR A 113 -11.86 -4.09 6.66
CA TYR A 113 -12.21 -2.68 6.81
C TYR A 113 -11.38 -1.81 5.86
N LEU A 114 -11.82 -0.58 5.61
CA LEU A 114 -11.11 0.34 4.73
C LEU A 114 -9.81 0.82 5.37
N TYR A 115 -8.74 0.78 4.61
CA TYR A 115 -7.42 1.23 5.00
C TYR A 115 -6.87 2.26 4.02
N ASN A 116 -6.68 3.46 4.50
CA ASN A 116 -6.04 4.53 3.76
C ASN A 116 -4.53 4.48 4.01
N TRP A 117 -3.80 3.87 3.06
CA TRP A 117 -2.36 3.67 3.14
C TRP A 117 -1.56 4.97 3.10
N ASN A 118 -1.98 5.91 2.26
CA ASN A 118 -1.34 7.22 2.13
C ASN A 118 -2.35 8.28 1.67
N PHE A 119 -1.92 9.52 1.79
CA PHE A 119 -2.72 10.68 1.42
C PHE A 119 -1.97 11.52 0.40
N ASP A 120 -2.72 12.18 -0.48
CA ASP A 120 -2.18 13.17 -1.39
C ASP A 120 -1.80 14.46 -0.64
N LYS A 121 -1.17 15.39 -1.34
CA LYS A 121 -0.76 16.69 -0.77
C LYS A 121 -1.91 17.57 -0.27
N TYR A 122 -3.16 17.21 -0.57
CA TYR A 122 -4.37 17.89 -0.09
C TYR A 122 -5.04 17.14 1.07
N GLY A 123 -4.42 16.08 1.58
CA GLY A 123 -4.94 15.27 2.67
C GLY A 123 -6.08 14.31 2.26
N LYS A 124 -6.26 14.04 0.97
CA LYS A 124 -7.23 13.06 0.49
C LYS A 124 -6.57 11.68 0.37
N PRO A 125 -7.29 10.60 0.69
CA PRO A 125 -6.75 9.26 0.48
C PRO A 125 -6.30 9.04 -0.97
N ALA A 126 -5.03 8.66 -1.16
CA ALA A 126 -4.44 8.40 -2.47
C ALA A 126 -4.45 6.90 -2.80
N THR A 127 -4.09 6.04 -1.86
CA THR A 127 -4.18 4.58 -2.00
C THR A 127 -5.04 4.03 -0.87
N THR A 128 -6.14 3.37 -1.23
CA THR A 128 -7.08 2.75 -0.30
C THR A 128 -7.33 1.31 -0.70
N PHE A 129 -7.37 0.42 0.29
CA PHE A 129 -7.72 -0.99 0.10
C PHE A 129 -8.33 -1.57 1.38
N TYR A 130 -8.82 -2.80 1.32
CA TYR A 130 -9.32 -3.49 2.51
C TYR A 130 -8.17 -4.18 3.25
N LEU A 131 -8.09 -3.95 4.58
CA LEU A 131 -7.20 -4.61 5.50
C LEU A 131 -8.03 -5.51 6.43
N ASP A 132 -7.42 -6.56 7.00
CA ASP A 132 -8.12 -7.62 7.72
C ASP A 132 -7.44 -8.01 9.04
N LYS A 133 -6.96 -7.02 9.80
CA LYS A 133 -6.29 -7.20 11.10
C LYS A 133 -7.25 -7.18 12.32
N ILE A 134 -8.58 -7.32 12.10
CA ILE A 134 -9.59 -7.48 13.17
C ILE A 134 -10.05 -8.94 13.16
N HIS A 135 -9.94 -9.64 14.30
CA HIS A 135 -10.18 -11.07 14.38
C HIS A 135 -10.67 -11.50 15.78
N ASN A 136 -11.26 -12.68 15.89
CA ASN A 136 -11.54 -13.25 17.21
C ASN A 136 -10.24 -13.59 17.96
N ARG A 137 -10.33 -13.79 19.29
CA ARG A 137 -9.15 -14.01 20.15
C ARG A 137 -8.38 -15.29 19.83
N ASN A 138 -9.09 -16.32 19.40
CA ASN A 138 -8.55 -17.66 19.22
C ASN A 138 -8.33 -18.00 17.74
N ASP A 139 -7.52 -19.05 17.50
CA ASP A 139 -7.31 -19.65 16.18
C ASP A 139 -6.53 -18.81 15.16
N TYR A 140 -5.88 -17.74 15.60
CA TYR A 140 -5.07 -16.88 14.73
C TYR A 140 -3.61 -16.82 15.15
N THR A 141 -2.72 -16.76 14.16
CA THR A 141 -1.29 -16.56 14.32
C THR A 141 -0.74 -15.71 13.20
N TRP A 142 0.23 -14.86 13.53
CA TRP A 142 0.97 -14.08 12.54
C TRP A 142 2.06 -14.94 11.92
N THR A 143 2.25 -14.82 10.62
CA THR A 143 3.26 -15.53 9.84
C THR A 143 4.01 -14.55 8.94
N HIS A 144 5.22 -14.91 8.56
CA HIS A 144 6.20 -14.18 7.78
C HIS A 144 6.96 -13.08 8.54
N PRO A 145 8.29 -13.05 8.38
CA PRO A 145 9.16 -12.12 9.11
C PRO A 145 8.93 -10.65 8.76
N VAL A 146 8.32 -10.37 7.61
CA VAL A 146 7.91 -9.04 7.13
C VAL A 146 6.73 -9.17 6.18
N HIS A 147 5.95 -8.11 6.01
CA HIS A 147 4.65 -8.15 5.32
C HIS A 147 3.78 -9.28 5.85
N GLU A 148 3.82 -9.41 7.16
CA GLU A 148 3.19 -10.48 7.91
C GLU A 148 1.68 -10.53 7.67
N VAL A 149 1.16 -11.73 7.67
CA VAL A 149 -0.27 -11.99 7.52
C VAL A 149 -0.82 -12.75 8.71
N LEU A 150 -2.05 -12.44 9.04
CA LEU A 150 -2.80 -13.14 10.06
C LEU A 150 -3.38 -14.42 9.46
N LYS A 151 -2.85 -15.58 9.86
CA LYS A 151 -3.28 -16.89 9.39
C LYS A 151 -4.29 -17.49 10.37
N CYS A 152 -5.43 -17.92 9.86
CA CYS A 152 -6.38 -18.68 10.63
C CYS A 152 -6.05 -20.17 10.61
N LEU A 153 -6.18 -20.83 11.76
CA LEU A 153 -5.95 -22.28 11.93
C LEU A 153 -7.21 -23.11 11.69
N LYS A 154 -8.36 -22.46 11.50
CA LYS A 154 -9.67 -23.06 11.27
C LYS A 154 -10.38 -22.43 10.06
N LYS A 155 -11.62 -22.86 9.81
CA LYS A 155 -12.46 -22.23 8.78
C LYS A 155 -12.82 -20.81 9.19
N GLU A 156 -12.59 -19.87 8.29
CA GLU A 156 -12.91 -18.45 8.51
C GLU A 156 -14.33 -18.09 8.07
N ASN A 157 -14.94 -17.18 8.82
CA ASN A 157 -16.12 -16.44 8.41
C ASN A 157 -15.79 -14.94 8.48
N ILE A 158 -15.65 -14.32 7.32
CA ILE A 158 -15.13 -12.96 7.16
C ILE A 158 -16.26 -12.01 6.81
N ILE A 159 -16.38 -10.90 7.54
CA ILE A 159 -17.31 -9.80 7.19
C ILE A 159 -16.58 -8.61 6.63
N LEU A 160 -17.30 -7.77 5.90
CA LEU A 160 -16.84 -6.49 5.38
C LEU A 160 -17.46 -5.35 6.19
N LEU A 161 -16.61 -4.44 6.67
CA LEU A 161 -16.97 -3.25 7.45
C LEU A 161 -16.62 -1.98 6.65
N PRO A 162 -17.43 -1.56 5.70
CA PRO A 162 -17.09 -0.44 4.80
C PRO A 162 -17.06 0.92 5.50
N ASN A 163 -17.68 1.03 6.68
CA ASN A 163 -17.71 2.26 7.48
C ASN A 163 -16.58 2.34 8.50
N VAL A 164 -15.88 1.25 8.78
CA VAL A 164 -14.69 1.25 9.62
C VAL A 164 -13.49 1.65 8.77
N VAL A 165 -12.87 2.78 9.09
CA VAL A 165 -11.76 3.35 8.33
C VAL A 165 -10.55 3.52 9.24
N LEU A 166 -9.41 2.96 8.81
CA LEU A 166 -8.10 3.13 9.45
C LEU A 166 -7.19 3.96 8.55
N ASN A 167 -6.65 5.03 9.08
CA ASN A 167 -5.79 5.97 8.38
C ASN A 167 -4.34 5.78 8.81
N HIS A 168 -3.42 5.54 7.88
CA HIS A 168 -2.00 5.40 8.14
C HIS A 168 -1.27 6.74 7.95
N HIS A 169 -0.53 7.14 8.97
CA HIS A 169 0.24 8.40 8.99
C HIS A 169 1.73 8.10 8.95
N GLN A 170 2.17 7.62 7.78
CA GLN A 170 3.53 7.17 7.54
C GLN A 170 4.58 8.24 7.90
N ASP A 171 5.58 7.86 8.73
CA ASP A 171 6.80 8.65 8.89
C ASP A 171 7.73 8.39 7.70
N GLN A 172 7.86 9.38 6.82
CA GLN A 172 8.72 9.31 5.63
C GLN A 172 10.22 9.19 5.95
N ASN A 173 10.61 9.47 7.20
CA ASN A 173 12.01 9.40 7.64
C ASN A 173 12.40 8.02 8.15
N LYS A 174 11.47 7.09 8.30
CA LYS A 174 11.79 5.71 8.72
C LYS A 174 12.55 4.98 7.61
N SER A 175 13.74 4.51 7.96
CA SER A 175 14.58 3.70 7.06
C SER A 175 13.94 2.32 6.80
N ARG A 176 13.96 1.89 5.55
CA ARG A 176 13.48 0.58 5.10
C ARG A 176 14.60 -0.47 4.97
N HIS A 177 15.81 -0.17 5.43
CA HIS A 177 17.00 -1.02 5.21
C HIS A 177 16.87 -2.46 5.75
N THR A 178 15.96 -2.69 6.70
CA THR A 178 15.71 -4.03 7.26
C THR A 178 14.74 -4.88 6.43
N TYR A 179 14.03 -4.28 5.46
CA TYR A 179 12.98 -4.97 4.71
C TYR A 179 13.53 -6.01 3.75
N LEU A 180 14.56 -5.67 2.97
CA LEU A 180 15.12 -6.58 1.98
C LEU A 180 15.65 -7.89 2.59
N PRO A 181 16.50 -7.88 3.65
CA PRO A 181 16.93 -9.13 4.29
C PRO A 181 15.78 -9.97 4.86
N LEU A 182 14.74 -9.32 5.38
CA LEU A 182 13.57 -10.03 5.91
C LEU A 182 12.71 -10.65 4.80
N LEU A 183 12.60 -9.99 3.64
CA LEU A 183 11.92 -10.56 2.47
C LEU A 183 12.70 -11.73 1.87
N GLU A 184 14.03 -11.63 1.78
CA GLU A 184 14.89 -12.73 1.37
C GLU A 184 14.72 -13.94 2.31
N LEU A 185 14.67 -13.70 3.63
CA LEU A 185 14.38 -14.74 4.62
C LEU A 185 12.98 -15.33 4.43
N SER A 186 11.96 -14.49 4.23
CA SER A 186 10.58 -14.94 4.04
C SER A 186 10.42 -15.85 2.83
N VAL A 187 11.03 -15.49 1.70
CA VAL A 187 11.00 -16.32 0.49
C VAL A 187 11.84 -17.59 0.65
N LYS A 188 12.93 -17.53 1.42
CA LYS A 188 13.71 -18.74 1.74
C LYS A 188 12.91 -19.73 2.59
N GLU A 189 12.15 -19.26 3.59
CA GLU A 189 11.28 -20.07 4.43
C GLU A 189 10.05 -20.60 3.67
N HIS A 190 9.48 -19.78 2.78
CA HIS A 190 8.25 -20.06 2.05
C HIS A 190 8.38 -19.74 0.54
N PRO A 191 9.14 -20.54 -0.23
CA PRO A 191 9.47 -20.22 -1.62
C PRO A 191 8.28 -20.25 -2.59
N ASN A 192 7.15 -20.84 -2.18
CA ASN A 192 5.93 -20.93 -2.97
C ASN A 192 4.85 -19.91 -2.53
N ASP A 193 5.17 -19.00 -1.61
CA ASP A 193 4.29 -17.91 -1.23
C ASP A 193 4.40 -16.79 -2.28
N ASP A 194 3.42 -16.72 -3.17
CA ASP A 194 3.41 -15.78 -4.31
C ASP A 194 3.47 -14.32 -3.84
N ARG A 195 2.74 -13.96 -2.79
CA ARG A 195 2.74 -12.59 -2.26
C ARG A 195 4.13 -12.15 -1.79
N ASN A 196 4.84 -13.00 -1.04
CA ASN A 196 6.19 -12.65 -0.57
C ASN A 196 7.22 -12.64 -1.71
N VAL A 197 7.09 -13.51 -2.70
CA VAL A 197 7.93 -13.50 -3.91
C VAL A 197 7.68 -12.21 -4.71
N HIS A 198 6.42 -11.77 -4.84
CA HIS A 198 6.08 -10.48 -5.46
C HIS A 198 6.73 -9.31 -4.71
N TYR A 199 6.58 -9.24 -3.38
CA TYR A 199 7.18 -8.18 -2.57
C TYR A 199 8.70 -8.17 -2.64
N LEU A 200 9.35 -9.34 -2.64
CA LEU A 200 10.80 -9.43 -2.78
C LEU A 200 11.26 -8.87 -4.14
N GLY A 201 10.58 -9.25 -5.22
CA GLY A 201 10.90 -8.73 -6.55
C GLY A 201 10.72 -7.21 -6.65
N ARG A 202 9.65 -6.67 -6.05
CA ARG A 202 9.43 -5.22 -5.97
C ARG A 202 10.49 -4.52 -5.12
N GLU A 203 10.91 -5.12 -4.01
CA GLU A 203 11.94 -4.55 -3.16
C GLU A 203 13.30 -4.54 -3.87
N TYR A 204 13.66 -5.59 -4.61
CA TYR A 204 14.85 -5.56 -5.47
C TYR A 204 14.82 -4.42 -6.49
N MET A 205 13.64 -4.11 -7.07
CA MET A 205 13.49 -2.96 -7.97
C MET A 205 13.81 -1.63 -7.24
N TYR A 206 13.32 -1.44 -6.02
CA TYR A 206 13.60 -0.23 -5.23
C TYR A 206 15.08 -0.08 -4.84
N TYR A 207 15.78 -1.22 -4.69
CA TYR A 207 17.23 -1.26 -4.45
C TYR A 207 18.06 -1.26 -5.74
N GLU A 208 17.44 -1.03 -6.89
CA GLU A 208 18.07 -1.01 -8.21
C GLU A 208 18.79 -2.33 -8.57
N LYS A 209 18.43 -3.43 -7.92
CA LYS A 209 18.91 -4.79 -8.21
C LYS A 209 18.08 -5.38 -9.35
N TRP A 210 18.29 -4.86 -10.57
CA TRP A 210 17.44 -5.12 -11.72
C TRP A 210 17.37 -6.60 -12.12
N ASP A 211 18.50 -7.32 -12.10
CA ASP A 211 18.56 -8.74 -12.45
C ASP A 211 17.83 -9.61 -11.42
N ASP A 212 18.01 -9.31 -10.13
CA ASP A 212 17.33 -10.01 -9.05
C ASP A 212 15.82 -9.76 -9.11
N CYS A 213 15.39 -8.53 -9.41
CA CYS A 213 14.00 -8.18 -9.64
C CYS A 213 13.39 -9.02 -10.77
N ILE A 214 14.01 -9.01 -11.94
CA ILE A 214 13.54 -9.74 -13.14
C ILE A 214 13.44 -11.24 -12.82
N LYS A 215 14.49 -11.83 -12.26
CA LYS A 215 14.53 -13.25 -11.91
C LYS A 215 13.44 -13.64 -10.92
N THR A 216 13.28 -12.84 -9.86
CA THR A 216 12.31 -13.11 -8.78
C THR A 216 10.88 -12.98 -9.29
N LEU A 217 10.57 -11.95 -10.06
CA LEU A 217 9.22 -11.75 -10.59
C LEU A 217 8.88 -12.73 -11.73
N HIS A 218 9.85 -13.18 -12.50
CA HIS A 218 9.66 -14.31 -13.40
C HIS A 218 9.26 -15.60 -12.64
N ASN A 219 9.88 -15.84 -11.48
CA ASN A 219 9.48 -16.95 -10.62
C ASN A 219 8.06 -16.75 -10.08
N HIS A 220 7.73 -15.55 -9.57
CA HIS A 220 6.37 -15.21 -9.12
C HIS A 220 5.31 -15.59 -10.17
N LEU A 221 5.50 -15.18 -11.43
CA LEU A 221 4.52 -15.43 -12.50
C LEU A 221 4.32 -16.92 -12.82
N LYS A 222 5.25 -17.80 -12.43
CA LYS A 222 5.19 -19.26 -12.62
C LYS A 222 4.56 -20.00 -11.44
N LEU A 223 4.40 -19.34 -10.28
CA LEU A 223 3.81 -19.99 -9.10
C LEU A 223 2.33 -20.29 -9.34
N PRO A 224 1.87 -21.53 -9.05
CA PRO A 224 0.45 -21.88 -9.20
C PRO A 224 -0.50 -21.07 -8.32
N THR A 225 0.00 -20.53 -7.21
CA THR A 225 -0.74 -19.70 -6.27
C THR A 225 -0.89 -18.25 -6.75
N ALA A 226 -0.01 -17.79 -7.63
CA ALA A 226 -0.04 -16.42 -8.18
C ALA A 226 -1.20 -16.24 -9.18
N THR A 227 -2.43 -16.24 -8.68
CA THR A 227 -3.66 -16.16 -9.49
C THR A 227 -4.28 -14.79 -9.56
N TRP A 228 -3.88 -13.86 -8.67
CA TRP A 228 -4.42 -12.52 -8.65
C TRP A 228 -3.85 -11.66 -9.78
N LYS A 229 -4.68 -11.41 -10.79
CA LYS A 229 -4.27 -10.74 -12.03
C LYS A 229 -3.68 -9.35 -11.82
N ASP A 230 -4.18 -8.60 -10.83
CA ASP A 230 -3.68 -7.25 -10.55
C ASP A 230 -2.22 -7.31 -10.08
N GLU A 231 -1.88 -8.24 -9.17
CA GLU A 231 -0.53 -8.42 -8.67
C GLU A 231 0.41 -8.99 -9.74
N ARG A 232 -0.09 -9.91 -10.57
CA ARG A 232 0.65 -10.42 -11.74
C ARG A 232 0.98 -9.31 -12.72
N SER A 233 0.00 -8.44 -13.02
CA SER A 233 0.21 -7.26 -13.86
C SER A 233 1.23 -6.30 -13.26
N ALA A 234 1.18 -6.07 -11.94
CA ALA A 234 2.17 -5.26 -11.23
C ALA A 234 3.58 -5.87 -11.32
N SER A 235 3.72 -7.20 -11.16
CA SER A 235 5.00 -7.90 -11.34
C SER A 235 5.56 -7.71 -12.75
N MET A 236 4.72 -7.82 -13.78
CA MET A 236 5.13 -7.58 -15.17
C MET A 236 5.59 -6.12 -15.38
N ARG A 237 4.92 -5.15 -14.76
CA ARG A 237 5.30 -3.73 -14.81
C ARG A 237 6.65 -3.47 -14.14
N TYR A 238 6.92 -4.07 -12.98
CA TYR A 238 8.21 -3.93 -12.28
C TYR A 238 9.35 -4.59 -13.04
N MET A 239 9.11 -5.74 -13.67
CA MET A 239 10.06 -6.36 -14.60
C MET A 239 10.32 -5.46 -15.81
N ALA A 240 9.27 -4.93 -16.43
CA ALA A 240 9.38 -4.02 -17.56
C ALA A 240 10.24 -2.80 -17.22
N PHE A 241 9.98 -2.18 -16.05
CA PHE A 241 10.79 -1.07 -15.57
C PHE A 241 12.25 -1.45 -15.36
N SER A 242 12.52 -2.64 -14.81
CA SER A 242 13.89 -3.15 -14.60
C SER A 242 14.61 -3.40 -15.93
N TYR A 243 13.92 -3.96 -16.94
CA TYR A 243 14.47 -4.09 -18.31
C TYR A 243 14.78 -2.73 -18.91
N TYR A 244 13.88 -1.75 -18.77
CA TYR A 244 14.11 -0.38 -19.25
C TYR A 244 15.36 0.25 -18.61
N LYS A 245 15.52 0.11 -17.30
CA LYS A 245 16.70 0.62 -16.56
C LYS A 245 18.01 -0.02 -16.99
N LYS A 246 17.95 -1.24 -17.52
CA LYS A 246 19.10 -1.94 -18.11
C LYS A 246 19.35 -1.58 -19.58
N GLY A 247 18.50 -0.75 -20.20
CA GLY A 247 18.59 -0.37 -21.60
C GLY A 247 17.93 -1.36 -22.58
N TYR A 248 17.23 -2.37 -22.10
CA TYR A 248 16.48 -3.34 -22.91
C TYR A 248 15.06 -2.81 -23.18
N ILE A 249 14.97 -1.87 -24.12
CA ILE A 249 13.74 -1.09 -24.36
C ILE A 249 12.64 -1.98 -24.97
N GLU A 250 12.99 -2.87 -25.90
CA GLU A 250 12.03 -3.76 -26.58
C GLU A 250 11.40 -4.74 -25.58
N GLU A 251 12.21 -5.34 -24.70
CA GLU A 251 11.75 -6.23 -23.65
C GLU A 251 10.86 -5.48 -22.65
N ALA A 252 11.23 -4.24 -22.29
CA ALA A 252 10.41 -3.42 -21.42
C ALA A 252 9.03 -3.17 -22.03
N ILE A 253 8.96 -2.77 -23.30
CA ILE A 253 7.70 -2.57 -24.01
C ILE A 253 6.87 -3.86 -24.06
N MET A 254 7.50 -5.00 -24.38
CA MET A 254 6.84 -6.30 -24.40
C MET A 254 6.21 -6.62 -23.04
N TRP A 255 6.93 -6.44 -21.94
CA TRP A 255 6.43 -6.74 -20.61
C TRP A 255 5.32 -5.79 -20.16
N TYR A 256 5.36 -4.50 -20.48
CA TYR A 256 4.23 -3.60 -20.27
C TYR A 256 2.99 -4.01 -21.08
N GLN A 257 3.17 -4.44 -22.33
CA GLN A 257 2.07 -4.98 -23.14
C GLN A 257 1.48 -6.26 -22.53
N ASN A 258 2.30 -7.14 -21.97
CA ASN A 258 1.84 -8.32 -21.26
C ASN A 258 1.06 -7.93 -19.98
N ALA A 259 1.52 -6.93 -19.24
CA ALA A 259 0.80 -6.39 -18.08
C ALA A 259 -0.59 -5.85 -18.46
N ILE A 260 -0.70 -5.17 -19.60
CA ILE A 260 -2.00 -4.72 -20.16
C ILE A 260 -2.90 -5.92 -20.51
N LYS A 261 -2.36 -6.98 -21.13
CA LYS A 261 -3.14 -8.18 -21.48
C LYS A 261 -3.62 -8.91 -20.25
N GLU A 262 -2.79 -9.00 -19.19
CA GLU A 262 -3.12 -9.67 -17.93
C GLU A 262 -4.29 -8.98 -17.21
N ALA A 263 -4.26 -7.64 -17.11
CA ALA A 263 -5.26 -6.84 -16.41
C ALA A 263 -5.64 -5.56 -17.19
N PRO A 264 -6.41 -5.70 -18.29
CA PRO A 264 -6.75 -4.58 -19.19
C PRO A 264 -7.65 -3.53 -18.54
N TYR A 265 -8.23 -3.82 -17.39
CA TYR A 265 -9.05 -2.94 -16.58
C TYR A 265 -8.25 -2.06 -15.61
N LEU A 266 -6.94 -2.25 -15.47
CA LEU A 266 -6.04 -1.40 -14.69
C LEU A 266 -5.53 -0.25 -15.56
N ARG A 267 -5.41 0.93 -14.95
CA ARG A 267 -4.89 2.13 -15.64
C ARG A 267 -3.37 2.15 -15.70
N GLU A 268 -2.74 1.66 -14.66
CA GLU A 268 -1.29 1.72 -14.42
C GLU A 268 -0.45 1.15 -15.57
N PRO A 269 -0.72 -0.05 -16.13
CA PRO A 269 0.12 -0.59 -17.19
C PRO A 269 0.06 0.23 -18.48
N TYR A 270 -1.10 0.85 -18.79
CA TYR A 270 -1.20 1.78 -19.93
C TYR A 270 -0.44 3.08 -19.67
N TYR A 271 -0.53 3.61 -18.44
CA TYR A 271 0.19 4.80 -18.03
C TYR A 271 1.71 4.57 -18.13
N ASP A 272 2.21 3.46 -17.58
CA ASP A 272 3.64 3.15 -17.59
C ASP A 272 4.18 2.99 -19.01
N LEU A 273 3.47 2.27 -19.87
CA LEU A 273 3.87 2.11 -21.27
C LEU A 273 3.84 3.45 -22.01
N GLY A 274 2.83 4.28 -21.77
CA GLY A 274 2.76 5.63 -22.33
C GLY A 274 3.91 6.53 -21.84
N ASN A 275 4.32 6.37 -20.57
CA ASN A 275 5.45 7.08 -20.01
C ASN A 275 6.79 6.64 -20.60
N ILE A 276 7.01 5.34 -20.85
CA ILE A 276 8.22 4.86 -21.53
C ILE A 276 8.32 5.44 -22.93
N TYR A 277 7.27 5.38 -23.73
CA TYR A 277 7.26 6.01 -25.05
C TYR A 277 7.53 7.53 -24.99
N TYR A 278 7.01 8.21 -23.95
CA TYR A 278 7.32 9.62 -23.72
C TYR A 278 8.81 9.86 -23.48
N LEU A 279 9.44 9.02 -22.64
CA LEU A 279 10.89 9.11 -22.34
C LEU A 279 11.75 8.84 -23.58
N GLU A 280 11.32 7.91 -24.44
CA GLU A 280 11.94 7.60 -25.73
C GLU A 280 11.57 8.60 -26.84
N LYS A 281 10.81 9.67 -26.51
CA LYS A 281 10.34 10.70 -27.46
C LYS A 281 9.45 10.18 -28.59
N ASP A 282 8.89 8.99 -28.46
CA ASP A 282 7.83 8.49 -29.33
C ASP A 282 6.48 9.04 -28.85
N TYR A 283 6.24 10.29 -29.17
CA TYR A 283 5.04 10.99 -28.73
C TYR A 283 3.74 10.43 -29.33
N ILE A 284 3.82 9.74 -30.47
CA ILE A 284 2.65 9.11 -31.11
C ILE A 284 2.15 7.96 -30.26
N ASN A 285 3.02 7.03 -29.90
CA ASN A 285 2.67 5.90 -29.05
C ASN A 285 2.40 6.35 -27.61
N SER A 286 3.13 7.33 -27.08
CA SER A 286 2.87 7.93 -25.76
C SER A 286 1.43 8.46 -25.69
N GLU A 287 1.00 9.30 -26.64
CA GLU A 287 -0.38 9.81 -26.70
C GLU A 287 -1.40 8.69 -26.79
N TYR A 288 -1.14 7.67 -27.60
CA TYR A 288 -2.04 6.55 -27.77
C TYR A 288 -2.29 5.80 -26.45
N TYR A 289 -1.22 5.40 -25.74
CA TYR A 289 -1.35 4.63 -24.51
C TYR A 289 -1.87 5.47 -23.33
N LEU A 290 -1.46 6.74 -23.20
CA LEU A 290 -2.00 7.64 -22.18
C LEU A 290 -3.51 7.91 -22.38
N LYS A 291 -3.97 8.04 -23.63
CA LYS A 291 -5.41 8.13 -23.94
C LYS A 291 -6.14 6.82 -23.59
N LYS A 292 -5.52 5.66 -23.80
CA LYS A 292 -6.06 4.36 -23.37
C LYS A 292 -6.16 4.30 -21.83
N ALA A 293 -5.13 4.72 -21.12
CA ALA A 293 -5.14 4.81 -19.66
C ALA A 293 -6.34 5.65 -19.15
N LEU A 294 -6.61 6.80 -19.77
CA LEU A 294 -7.73 7.66 -19.39
C LEU A 294 -9.13 7.07 -19.70
N LYS A 295 -9.23 5.99 -20.47
CA LYS A 295 -10.50 5.27 -20.67
C LYS A 295 -10.88 4.41 -19.44
N VAL A 296 -9.90 3.95 -18.69
CA VAL A 296 -10.12 3.29 -17.40
C VAL A 296 -10.54 4.34 -16.38
N LYS A 297 -11.80 4.30 -15.93
CA LYS A 297 -12.39 5.32 -15.04
C LYS A 297 -12.39 4.89 -13.57
N GLU A 298 -12.54 3.62 -13.33
CA GLU A 298 -12.65 3.08 -11.99
C GLU A 298 -11.27 2.76 -11.45
N LYS A 299 -10.99 3.26 -10.25
CA LYS A 299 -9.78 2.94 -9.49
C LYS A 299 -10.13 1.80 -8.55
N SER A 300 -9.46 0.66 -8.70
CA SER A 300 -9.66 -0.48 -7.81
C SER A 300 -9.23 -0.16 -6.38
N LEU A 301 -9.84 -0.81 -5.39
CA LEU A 301 -9.37 -0.76 -4.00
C LEU A 301 -8.22 -1.76 -3.84
N SER A 302 -7.03 -1.35 -4.23
CA SER A 302 -5.84 -2.20 -4.29
C SER A 302 -4.58 -1.44 -3.90
N TYR A 303 -3.67 -2.12 -3.21
CA TYR A 303 -2.37 -1.56 -2.80
C TYR A 303 -1.38 -1.38 -3.97
N ILE A 304 -1.68 -1.95 -5.13
CA ILE A 304 -0.84 -1.81 -6.33
C ILE A 304 -1.14 -0.55 -7.15
N ASN A 305 -2.14 0.25 -6.75
CA ASN A 305 -2.44 1.50 -7.41
C ASN A 305 -1.28 2.49 -7.29
N GLU A 306 -0.97 3.16 -8.40
CA GLU A 306 0.06 4.17 -8.48
C GLU A 306 -0.52 5.56 -8.70
N GLU A 307 -0.25 6.48 -7.79
CA GLU A 307 -0.83 7.82 -7.80
C GLU A 307 -0.61 8.56 -9.13
N LYS A 308 0.57 8.42 -9.74
CA LYS A 308 0.94 9.10 -10.99
C LYS A 308 0.01 8.78 -12.16
N ALA A 309 -0.60 7.60 -12.17
CA ALA A 309 -1.59 7.24 -13.19
C ALA A 309 -2.94 7.94 -12.98
N TRP A 310 -3.20 8.51 -11.77
CA TRP A 310 -4.50 9.04 -11.38
C TRP A 310 -4.52 10.54 -11.07
N ASN A 311 -3.36 11.17 -10.90
CA ASN A 311 -3.20 12.59 -10.60
C ASN A 311 -2.92 13.44 -11.86
N GLU A 312 -2.36 14.63 -11.68
CA GLU A 312 -2.02 15.55 -12.77
C GLU A 312 -0.99 15.02 -13.76
N THR A 313 -0.14 14.05 -13.34
CA THR A 313 1.00 13.58 -14.13
C THR A 313 0.59 12.99 -15.47
N ILE A 314 -0.49 12.19 -15.50
CA ILE A 314 -0.97 11.62 -16.76
C ILE A 314 -1.43 12.68 -17.75
N TYR A 315 -2.09 13.75 -17.28
CA TYR A 315 -2.53 14.86 -18.13
C TYR A 315 -1.39 15.73 -18.61
N ASP A 316 -0.38 15.90 -17.79
CA ASP A 316 0.86 16.61 -18.13
C ASP A 316 1.61 15.90 -19.27
N LEU A 317 1.92 14.61 -19.08
CA LEU A 317 2.57 13.80 -20.13
C LEU A 317 1.78 13.80 -21.43
N LEU A 318 0.46 13.65 -21.34
CA LEU A 318 -0.42 13.64 -22.51
C LEU A 318 -0.46 15.00 -23.19
N SER A 319 -0.39 16.11 -22.43
CA SER A 319 -0.34 17.45 -23.01
C SER A 319 0.93 17.67 -23.83
N ILE A 320 2.06 17.22 -23.31
CA ILE A 320 3.35 17.34 -23.98
C ILE A 320 3.38 16.44 -25.23
N SER A 321 2.91 15.19 -25.12
CA SER A 321 2.83 14.27 -26.25
C SER A 321 1.94 14.82 -27.38
N CYS A 322 0.77 15.37 -27.05
CA CYS A 322 -0.09 16.04 -28.03
C CYS A 322 0.57 17.26 -28.66
N PHE A 323 1.35 18.04 -27.89
CA PHE A 323 2.04 19.21 -28.40
C PHE A 323 3.08 18.83 -29.46
N TYR A 324 3.94 17.84 -29.17
CA TYR A 324 4.92 17.37 -30.14
C TYR A 324 4.29 16.69 -31.37
N ASN A 325 3.09 16.12 -31.22
CA ASN A 325 2.28 15.60 -32.31
C ASN A 325 1.54 16.71 -33.10
N LYS A 326 1.82 18.00 -32.83
CA LYS A 326 1.19 19.18 -33.44
C LYS A 326 -0.33 19.29 -33.21
N LYS A 327 -0.86 18.61 -32.19
CA LYS A 327 -2.27 18.66 -31.78
C LYS A 327 -2.47 19.73 -30.68
N TYR A 328 -2.20 20.97 -31.01
CA TYR A 328 -2.09 22.07 -30.04
C TYR A 328 -3.37 22.31 -29.22
N LYS A 329 -4.54 22.21 -29.84
CA LYS A 329 -5.84 22.35 -29.14
C LYS A 329 -6.02 21.25 -28.06
N GLU A 330 -5.63 20.01 -28.37
CA GLU A 330 -5.70 18.92 -27.41
C GLU A 330 -4.64 19.10 -26.31
N ALA A 331 -3.42 19.51 -26.65
CA ALA A 331 -2.37 19.80 -25.67
C ALA A 331 -2.84 20.81 -24.63
N ILE A 332 -3.43 21.93 -25.08
CA ILE A 332 -3.99 22.95 -24.19
C ILE A 332 -5.14 22.40 -23.33
N LYS A 333 -5.99 21.55 -23.90
CA LYS A 333 -7.07 20.90 -23.14
C LYS A 333 -6.52 20.04 -21.99
N TYR A 334 -5.46 19.27 -22.24
CA TYR A 334 -4.89 18.38 -21.22
C TYR A 334 -4.06 19.13 -20.19
N ILE A 335 -3.23 20.12 -20.58
CA ILE A 335 -2.47 20.90 -19.59
C ILE A 335 -3.41 21.69 -18.65
N LYS A 336 -4.53 22.20 -19.12
CA LYS A 336 -5.56 22.84 -18.27
C LYS A 336 -6.13 21.85 -17.23
N LYS A 337 -6.30 20.57 -17.59
CA LYS A 337 -6.73 19.53 -16.65
C LYS A 337 -5.66 19.27 -15.57
N ALA A 338 -4.39 19.19 -15.97
CA ALA A 338 -3.28 19.04 -15.03
C ALA A 338 -3.23 20.21 -14.04
N ILE A 339 -3.33 21.45 -14.54
CA ILE A 339 -3.35 22.67 -13.70
C ILE A 339 -4.55 22.69 -12.75
N LYS A 340 -5.73 22.23 -13.19
CA LYS A 340 -6.91 22.15 -12.32
C LYS A 340 -6.67 21.26 -11.11
N ILE A 341 -5.91 20.16 -11.28
CA ILE A 341 -5.56 19.22 -10.19
C ILE A 341 -4.45 19.81 -9.32
N ASN A 342 -3.43 20.42 -9.93
CA ASN A 342 -2.26 20.97 -9.25
C ASN A 342 -2.01 22.43 -9.63
N LYS A 343 -2.78 23.34 -9.02
CA LYS A 343 -2.75 24.78 -9.34
C LYS A 343 -1.42 25.46 -8.98
N ALA A 344 -0.68 24.91 -8.02
CA ALA A 344 0.57 25.51 -7.51
C ALA A 344 1.81 25.07 -8.29
N ASN A 345 1.67 24.19 -9.29
CA ASN A 345 2.82 23.69 -10.05
C ASN A 345 3.19 24.68 -11.14
N GLN A 346 4.25 25.48 -10.89
CA GLN A 346 4.73 26.53 -11.80
C GLN A 346 5.09 25.96 -13.18
N ARG A 347 5.72 24.80 -13.26
CA ARG A 347 6.07 24.16 -14.55
C ARG A 347 4.84 23.90 -15.45
N LEU A 348 3.70 23.52 -14.86
CA LEU A 348 2.47 23.35 -15.66
C LEU A 348 1.96 24.66 -16.20
N LEU A 349 2.06 25.76 -15.43
CA LEU A 349 1.67 27.10 -15.86
C LEU A 349 2.58 27.61 -16.98
N ASP A 350 3.87 27.40 -16.85
CA ASP A 350 4.86 27.78 -17.87
C ASP A 350 4.64 27.00 -19.17
N ASN A 351 4.43 25.69 -19.09
CA ASN A 351 4.10 24.86 -20.23
C ASN A 351 2.80 25.33 -20.93
N TYR A 352 1.77 25.67 -20.14
CA TYR A 352 0.51 26.20 -20.70
C TYR A 352 0.74 27.49 -21.46
N THR A 353 1.46 28.45 -20.86
CA THR A 353 1.80 29.74 -21.48
C THR A 353 2.59 29.55 -22.79
N TYR A 354 3.53 28.59 -22.78
CA TYR A 354 4.29 28.24 -23.98
C TYR A 354 3.40 27.66 -25.08
N MET A 355 2.54 26.68 -24.73
CA MET A 355 1.64 26.02 -25.68
C MET A 355 0.62 26.99 -26.30
N GLN A 356 0.19 28.03 -25.57
CA GLN A 356 -0.75 29.03 -26.11
C GLN A 356 -0.20 29.79 -27.33
N LYS A 357 1.13 29.97 -27.45
CA LYS A 357 1.76 30.64 -28.59
C LYS A 357 1.57 29.90 -29.92
N TYR A 358 1.21 28.61 -29.87
CA TYR A 358 1.02 27.74 -31.03
C TYR A 358 -0.46 27.47 -31.34
N ASN A 359 -1.37 27.99 -30.53
CA ASN A 359 -2.80 27.82 -30.72
C ASN A 359 -3.38 28.96 -31.59
N ILE A 360 -2.93 29.01 -32.83
CA ILE A 360 -3.38 29.96 -33.85
C ILE A 360 -4.55 29.32 -34.58
#